data_23850d77ee52970df33128c4e7fd0ffb
#
_entry.id   23850d77ee52970df33128c4e7fd0ffb
#
_cell.length_a   1.000
_cell.length_b   1.000
_cell.length_c   1.000
_cell.angle_alpha   90.00
_cell.angle_beta   90.00
_cell.angle_gamma   90.00
#
_symmetry.space_group_name_H-M   'P 1'
#
loop_
_entity.id
_entity.type
_entity.pdbx_description
1 polymer ?
#
loop_
_entity_poly.entity_id
_entity_poly.type
_entity_poly.pdbx_seq_one_letter_code
_entity_poly.pdbx_strand_id
1 'polypeptide(L)' 'MGVMSFNRFRKNPAKVIEAVVDREKPITITRADGKDVVIISATEFESWKETMHLLRRPKNVRRLRDAVAEIEAEIARRNR' A
#
# COMPACT_ATOMS: atom_id res chain seq x y z
N MET A 1 9.48 -2.60 8.96
CA MET A 1 8.24 -3.01 8.25
C MET A 1 7.68 -4.25 8.92
N GLY A 2 6.40 -4.23 9.29
CA GLY A 2 5.75 -5.37 9.92
C GLY A 2 5.28 -6.39 8.90
N VAL A 3 5.24 -7.64 9.32
CA VAL A 3 4.71 -8.74 8.50
C VAL A 3 3.67 -9.49 9.31
N MET A 4 2.56 -9.84 8.69
CA MET A 4 1.42 -10.46 9.35
C MET A 4 0.73 -11.40 8.36
N SER A 5 0.20 -12.54 8.86
CA SER A 5 -0.57 -13.44 8.01
C SER A 5 -1.96 -12.86 7.73
N PHE A 6 -2.53 -13.25 6.58
CA PHE A 6 -3.88 -12.86 6.24
C PHE A 6 -4.91 -13.32 7.28
N ASN A 7 -4.74 -14.54 7.81
CA ASN A 7 -5.63 -15.06 8.84
C ASN A 7 -5.65 -14.19 10.09
N ARG A 8 -4.52 -13.67 10.48
CA ARG A 8 -4.42 -12.76 11.64
C ARG A 8 -5.03 -11.39 11.32
N PHE A 9 -4.76 -10.88 10.12
CA PHE A 9 -5.30 -9.60 9.66
C PHE A 9 -6.82 -9.60 9.64
N ARG A 10 -7.44 -10.66 9.09
CA ARG A 10 -8.90 -10.72 8.94
C ARG A 10 -9.66 -10.78 10.26
N LYS A 11 -9.00 -11.11 11.35
CA LYS A 11 -9.63 -11.14 12.69
C LYS A 11 -9.92 -9.76 13.22
N ASN A 12 -9.05 -8.79 12.92
CA ASN A 12 -9.25 -7.42 13.38
C ASN A 12 -8.59 -6.42 12.41
N PRO A 13 -9.16 -6.25 11.21
CA PRO A 13 -8.58 -5.38 10.20
C PRO A 13 -8.55 -3.91 10.61
N ALA A 14 -9.56 -3.44 11.34
CA ALA A 14 -9.60 -2.04 11.78
C ALA A 14 -8.41 -1.69 12.66
N LYS A 15 -8.03 -2.58 13.58
CA LYS A 15 -6.89 -2.36 14.46
C LYS A 15 -5.57 -2.31 13.70
N VAL A 16 -5.42 -3.14 12.67
CA VAL A 16 -4.23 -3.15 11.82
C VAL A 16 -4.13 -1.86 11.02
N ILE A 17 -5.25 -1.40 10.47
CA ILE A 17 -5.31 -0.15 9.72
C ILE A 17 -4.94 1.04 10.62
N GLU A 18 -5.48 1.09 11.83
CA GLU A 18 -5.14 2.13 12.81
C GLU A 18 -3.65 2.13 13.13
N ALA A 19 -3.04 0.96 13.32
CA ALA A 19 -1.61 0.86 13.59
C ALA A 19 -0.77 1.39 12.42
N VAL A 20 -1.18 1.09 11.18
CA VAL A 20 -0.49 1.60 9.99
C VAL A 20 -0.56 3.12 9.93
N VAL A 21 -1.73 3.69 10.19
CA VAL A 21 -1.93 5.15 10.16
C VAL A 21 -1.16 5.84 11.27
N ASP A 22 -1.26 5.34 12.51
CA ASP A 22 -0.64 5.98 13.67
C ASP A 22 0.88 5.92 13.65
N ARG A 23 1.44 4.79 13.21
CA ARG A 23 2.89 4.58 13.18
C ARG A 23 3.53 5.00 11.86
N GLU A 24 2.72 5.26 10.85
CA GLU A 24 3.19 5.55 9.48
C GLU A 24 4.18 4.51 8.96
N LYS A 25 3.94 3.22 9.32
CA LYS A 25 4.77 2.10 8.88
C LYS A 25 3.94 1.10 8.10
N PRO A 26 4.36 0.73 6.89
CA PRO A 26 3.66 -0.29 6.12
C PRO A 26 3.67 -1.64 6.81
N ILE A 27 2.62 -2.42 6.59
CA ILE A 27 2.53 -3.81 7.06
C ILE A 27 2.31 -4.71 5.85
N THR A 28 3.13 -5.74 5.71
CA THR A 28 2.97 -6.75 4.68
C THR A 28 2.03 -7.84 5.17
N ILE A 29 1.00 -8.12 4.39
CA ILE A 29 0.05 -9.20 4.66
C ILE A 29 0.40 -10.37 3.76
N THR A 30 0.83 -11.49 4.37
CA THR A 30 1.18 -12.69 3.63
C THR A 30 -0.05 -13.54 3.36
N ARG A 31 -0.13 -14.10 2.17
CA ARG A 31 -1.22 -14.97 1.74
C ARG A 31 -0.70 -16.36 1.40
N ALA A 32 -1.57 -17.37 1.54
CA ALA A 32 -1.22 -18.76 1.24
C ALA A 32 -0.85 -18.99 -0.23
N ASP A 33 -1.39 -18.17 -1.13
CA ASP A 33 -1.11 -18.26 -2.56
C ASP A 33 0.21 -17.57 -2.98
N GLY A 34 0.94 -16.99 -2.02
CA GLY A 34 2.18 -16.26 -2.27
C GLY A 34 1.99 -14.86 -2.83
N LYS A 35 0.75 -14.43 -3.02
CA LYS A 35 0.42 -13.09 -3.53
C LYS A 35 0.24 -12.12 -2.38
N ASP A 36 1.34 -11.72 -1.77
CA ASP A 36 1.33 -10.85 -0.61
C ASP A 36 0.87 -9.43 -0.99
N VAL A 37 0.28 -8.74 -0.02
CA VAL A 37 -0.14 -7.35 -0.19
C VAL A 37 0.50 -6.49 0.90
N VAL A 38 0.60 -5.19 0.65
CA VAL A 38 1.13 -4.25 1.62
C VAL A 38 0.05 -3.23 1.95
N ILE A 39 -0.15 -2.99 3.24
CA ILE A 39 -1.04 -1.92 3.72
C ILE A 39 -0.15 -0.72 4.06
N ILE A 40 -0.48 0.42 3.48
CA ILE A 40 0.27 1.66 3.66
C ILE A 40 -0.73 2.81 3.82
N SER A 41 -0.38 3.81 4.63
CA SER A 41 -1.22 5.00 4.74
C SER A 41 -1.19 5.80 3.45
N ALA A 42 -2.29 6.50 3.16
CA ALA A 42 -2.37 7.35 1.96
C ALA A 42 -1.30 8.44 1.97
N THR A 43 -0.99 9.01 3.13
CA THR A 43 0.05 10.03 3.28
C THR A 43 1.42 9.49 2.91
N GLU A 44 1.75 8.30 3.42
CA GLU A 44 3.04 7.68 3.11
C GLU A 44 3.11 7.23 1.65
N PHE A 45 2.00 6.74 1.11
CA PHE A 45 1.90 6.40 -0.30
C PHE A 45 2.21 7.60 -1.21
N GLU A 46 1.67 8.77 -0.88
CA GLU A 46 1.95 10.00 -1.63
C GLU A 46 3.42 10.38 -1.56
N SER A 47 4.06 10.21 -0.39
CA SER A 47 5.49 10.43 -0.21
C SER A 47 6.33 9.49 -1.08
N TRP A 48 5.96 8.20 -1.11
CA TRP A 48 6.62 7.22 -1.97
C TRP A 48 6.46 7.56 -3.44
N LYS A 49 5.27 8.00 -3.83
CA LYS A 49 4.97 8.42 -5.20
C LYS A 49 5.91 9.54 -5.66
N GLU A 50 6.13 10.54 -4.83
CA GLU A 50 7.06 11.62 -5.12
C GLU A 50 8.50 11.12 -5.25
N THR A 51 8.93 10.25 -4.34
CA THR A 51 10.27 9.66 -4.37
C THR A 51 10.48 8.84 -5.64
N MET A 52 9.50 8.04 -6.03
CA MET A 52 9.56 7.23 -7.24
C MET A 52 9.60 8.09 -8.50
N HIS A 53 8.91 9.22 -8.49
CA HIS A 53 8.94 10.17 -9.60
C HIS A 53 10.36 10.73 -9.83
N LEU A 54 11.15 10.85 -8.77
CA LEU A 54 12.53 11.33 -8.83
C LEU A 54 13.53 10.27 -9.31
N LEU A 55 13.19 8.98 -9.20
CA LEU A 55 14.11 7.89 -9.52
C LEU A 55 14.31 7.60 -11.00
N ARG A 56 13.56 8.18 -11.88
CA ARG A 56 13.70 8.21 -13.35
C ARG A 56 14.25 6.94 -14.03
N ARG A 57 13.85 5.74 -13.60
CA ARG A 57 14.16 4.50 -14.31
C ARG A 57 12.98 4.18 -15.25
N PRO A 58 13.12 4.28 -16.58
CA PRO A 58 11.96 4.31 -17.49
C PRO A 58 11.03 3.10 -17.37
N LYS A 59 11.57 1.88 -17.25
CA LYS A 59 10.74 0.68 -17.15
C LYS A 59 10.03 0.55 -15.81
N ASN A 60 10.72 0.83 -14.70
CA ASN A 60 10.16 0.74 -13.36
C ASN A 60 9.18 1.87 -13.10
N VAL A 61 9.48 3.07 -13.59
CA VAL A 61 8.60 4.22 -13.45
C VAL A 61 7.26 3.99 -14.15
N ARG A 62 7.27 3.35 -15.32
CA ARG A 62 6.05 3.07 -16.08
C ARG A 62 5.12 2.13 -15.32
N ARG A 63 5.65 1.01 -14.80
CA ARG A 63 4.86 0.07 -13.98
C ARG A 63 4.30 0.72 -12.73
N LEU A 64 5.12 1.53 -12.07
CA LEU A 64 4.71 2.23 -10.86
C LEU A 64 3.66 3.29 -11.14
N ARG A 65 3.78 4.01 -12.26
CA ARG A 65 2.75 4.97 -12.68
C ARG A 65 1.41 4.31 -12.93
N ASP A 66 1.42 3.15 -13.60
CA ASP A 66 0.19 2.42 -13.89
C ASP A 66 -0.47 1.93 -12.60
N ALA A 67 0.32 1.36 -11.68
CA ALA A 67 -0.18 0.91 -10.38
C ALA A 67 -0.70 2.08 -9.54
N VAL A 68 0.00 3.19 -9.52
CA VAL A 68 -0.41 4.41 -8.80
C VAL A 68 -1.70 4.95 -9.39
N ALA A 69 -1.81 5.00 -10.71
CA ALA A 69 -3.02 5.47 -11.38
C ALA A 69 -4.24 4.61 -11.03
N GLU A 70 -4.07 3.28 -10.98
CA GLU A 70 -5.14 2.36 -10.57
C GLU A 70 -5.58 2.60 -9.13
N ILE A 71 -4.62 2.76 -8.22
CA ILE A 71 -4.92 3.02 -6.81
C ILE A 71 -5.63 4.37 -6.64
N GLU A 72 -5.18 5.40 -7.31
CA GLU A 72 -5.80 6.72 -7.25
C GLU A 72 -7.23 6.71 -7.80
N ALA A 73 -7.47 5.99 -8.89
CA ALA A 73 -8.80 5.84 -9.46
C ALA A 73 -9.74 5.12 -8.48
N GLU A 74 -9.25 4.10 -7.79
CA GLU A 74 -10.02 3.36 -6.79
C GLU A 74 -10.35 4.22 -5.59
N ILE A 75 -9.40 4.99 -5.08
CA ILE A 75 -9.59 5.92 -3.97
C ILE A 75 -10.64 6.98 -4.35
N ALA A 76 -10.54 7.54 -5.55
CA ALA A 76 -11.49 8.55 -6.04
C ALA A 76 -12.91 7.99 -6.12
N ARG A 77 -13.07 6.74 -6.56
CA ARG A 77 -14.38 6.08 -6.61
C ARG A 77 -14.98 5.88 -5.22
N ARG A 78 -14.15 5.52 -4.24
CA ARG A 78 -14.61 5.26 -2.87
C ARG A 78 -14.99 6.53 -2.12
N ASN A 79 -14.39 7.65 -2.48
CA ASN A 79 -14.61 8.93 -1.81
C ASN A 79 -15.78 9.75 -2.38
N ARG A 80 -16.52 9.17 -3.30
CA ARG A 80 -17.74 9.81 -3.84
C ARG A 80 -18.97 9.55 -2.99
#